data_763d7622840aa4c0e59c0afb0142d3e1
#
_entry.id   763d7622840aa4c0e59c0afb0142d3e1
#
_cell.length_a   1.000
_cell.length_b   1.000
_cell.length_c   1.000
_cell.angle_alpha   90.00
_cell.angle_beta   90.00
_cell.angle_gamma   90.00
#
_symmetry.space_group_name_H-M   'P 1'
#
loop_
_entity.id
_entity.type
_entity.pdbx_description
1 polymer ?
#
loop_
_entity_poly.entity_id
_entity_poly.type
_entity_poly.pdbx_seq_one_letter_code
_entity_poly.pdbx_strand_id
1 'polypeptide(L)'
;MKIAVTGKGGVGKTTFAATLARLYADEGKKVLAADVDPDANLGLALGFDEETLDSIVPISRMRKLVEERTGANSQNQFYKLNPKVDDIPDTYGKTCNGVKLLVLGTVETGGGGCVCPEHVMLKRIINNLVIHRDDVVILDMEAGLEHLGRGTTESMDEFIVVIEPGARSVQTYKNVKRLASDLGVAQVKVVANKVRNTEDEEFIRSRIPAEDLLGILHYNTEVIDADRQGKSPYDFSQTVTAEITKIKEKIDQNSNL
;
A
#
# COMPACT_ATOMS: atom_id res chain seq x y z
N MET A 1 -2.32 -0.72 -14.01
CA MET A 1 -1.97 -1.81 -13.06
C MET A 1 -2.34 -1.40 -11.65
N LYS A 2 -2.88 -2.28 -10.84
CA LYS A 2 -3.40 -2.01 -9.49
C LYS A 2 -2.82 -3.02 -8.49
N ILE A 3 -2.00 -2.54 -7.57
CA ILE A 3 -1.23 -3.36 -6.63
C ILE A 3 -1.58 -2.95 -5.20
N ALA A 4 -1.99 -3.90 -4.38
CA ALA A 4 -2.11 -3.71 -2.94
C ALA A 4 -0.94 -4.40 -2.23
N VAL A 5 -0.22 -3.65 -1.40
CA VAL A 5 0.87 -4.14 -0.55
C VAL A 5 0.40 -4.12 0.89
N THR A 6 0.42 -5.26 1.54
CA THR A 6 -0.01 -5.42 2.93
C THR A 6 0.96 -6.30 3.71
N GLY A 7 0.81 -6.37 5.01
CA GLY A 7 1.65 -7.18 5.90
C GLY A 7 1.70 -6.58 7.29
N LYS A 8 2.30 -7.31 8.22
CA LYS A 8 2.43 -6.88 9.62
C LYS A 8 3.26 -5.59 9.75
N GLY A 9 3.05 -4.83 10.82
CA GLY A 9 3.89 -3.67 11.13
C GLY A 9 5.39 -4.02 11.18
N GLY A 10 6.23 -3.18 10.59
CA GLY A 10 7.68 -3.33 10.58
C GLY A 10 8.28 -4.34 9.61
N VAL A 11 7.50 -5.06 8.81
CA VAL A 11 8.03 -6.06 7.85
C VAL A 11 8.67 -5.44 6.59
N GLY A 12 8.52 -4.13 6.37
CA GLY A 12 9.09 -3.42 5.21
C GLY A 12 8.14 -3.26 4.03
N LYS A 13 6.81 -3.26 4.26
CA LYS A 13 5.78 -2.97 3.26
C LYS A 13 6.06 -1.67 2.51
N THR A 14 6.22 -0.59 3.27
CA THR A 14 6.42 0.77 2.78
C THR A 14 7.69 0.90 1.95
N THR A 15 8.80 0.29 2.39
CA THR A 15 10.05 0.22 1.63
C THR A 15 9.84 -0.46 0.27
N PHE A 16 9.15 -1.61 0.27
CA PHE A 16 8.82 -2.34 -0.95
C PHE A 16 7.89 -1.53 -1.87
N ALA A 17 6.79 -0.98 -1.33
CA ALA A 17 5.81 -0.19 -2.09
C ALA A 17 6.43 1.07 -2.70
N ALA A 18 7.24 1.82 -1.93
CA ALA A 18 7.93 3.01 -2.41
C ALA A 18 8.93 2.70 -3.51
N THR A 19 9.78 1.69 -3.31
CA THR A 19 10.78 1.29 -4.31
C THR A 19 10.11 0.79 -5.59
N LEU A 20 9.05 0.01 -5.48
CA LEU A 20 8.26 -0.46 -6.61
C LEU A 20 7.63 0.71 -7.39
N ALA A 21 7.08 1.70 -6.68
CA ALA A 21 6.50 2.90 -7.27
C ALA A 21 7.55 3.71 -8.07
N ARG A 22 8.75 3.87 -7.51
CA ARG A 22 9.88 4.56 -8.17
C ARG A 22 10.33 3.82 -9.43
N LEU A 23 10.41 2.49 -9.39
CA LEU A 23 10.76 1.67 -10.57
C LEU A 23 9.77 1.87 -11.72
N TYR A 24 8.47 1.88 -11.44
CA TYR A 24 7.48 2.15 -12.48
C TYR A 24 7.55 3.61 -13.00
N ALA A 25 7.81 4.57 -12.12
CA ALA A 25 7.95 5.96 -12.51
C ALA A 25 9.16 6.19 -13.42
N ASP A 26 10.30 5.55 -13.14
CA ASP A 26 11.51 5.64 -13.95
C ASP A 26 11.35 4.99 -15.34
N GLU A 27 10.40 4.06 -15.50
CA GLU A 27 9.96 3.54 -16.80
C GLU A 27 8.98 4.47 -17.54
N GLY A 28 8.72 5.65 -17.00
CA GLY A 28 7.82 6.64 -17.60
C GLY A 28 6.33 6.34 -17.39
N LYS A 29 5.98 5.42 -16.50
CA LYS A 29 4.57 5.17 -16.14
C LYS A 29 4.03 6.30 -15.26
N LYS A 30 2.76 6.61 -15.40
CA LYS A 30 2.06 7.44 -14.42
C LYS A 30 1.79 6.60 -13.18
N VAL A 31 2.35 7.01 -12.04
CA VAL A 31 2.26 6.26 -10.79
C VAL A 31 1.55 7.08 -9.72
N LEU A 32 0.58 6.46 -9.07
CA LEU A 32 -0.08 6.98 -7.89
C LEU A 32 0.14 5.99 -6.73
N ALA A 33 0.82 6.45 -5.71
CA ALA A 33 1.02 5.71 -4.47
C ALA A 33 0.06 6.26 -3.39
N ALA A 34 -0.75 5.41 -2.80
CA ALA A 34 -1.68 5.79 -1.74
C ALA A 34 -1.27 5.15 -0.41
N ASP A 35 -1.04 6.00 0.58
CA ASP A 35 -0.73 5.61 1.94
C ASP A 35 -2.03 5.45 2.74
N VAL A 36 -2.34 4.22 3.11
CA VAL A 36 -3.55 3.82 3.85
C VAL A 36 -3.18 3.32 5.26
N ASP A 37 -1.96 3.56 5.71
CA ASP A 37 -1.49 3.22 7.05
C ASP A 37 -1.80 4.38 8.03
N PRO A 38 -2.14 4.11 9.31
CA PRO A 38 -2.26 5.17 10.32
C PRO A 38 -0.97 5.96 10.51
N ASP A 39 0.17 5.27 10.40
CA ASP A 39 1.51 5.85 10.44
C ASP A 39 2.01 6.06 8.99
N ALA A 40 1.66 7.21 8.42
CA ALA A 40 1.94 7.54 7.02
C ALA A 40 3.44 7.76 6.77
N ASN A 41 4.15 6.69 6.39
CA ASN A 41 5.60 6.70 6.15
C ASN A 41 5.98 6.56 4.67
N LEU A 42 5.00 6.38 3.78
CA LEU A 42 5.25 6.17 2.34
C LEU A 42 5.93 7.38 1.69
N GLY A 43 5.58 8.58 2.13
CA GLY A 43 6.18 9.81 1.61
C GLY A 43 7.70 9.88 1.87
N LEU A 44 8.13 9.57 3.09
CA LEU A 44 9.57 9.52 3.43
C LEU A 44 10.29 8.47 2.57
N ALA A 45 9.72 7.28 2.45
CA ALA A 45 10.30 6.22 1.65
C ALA A 45 10.36 6.53 0.14
N LEU A 46 9.49 7.40 -0.37
CA LEU A 46 9.52 7.93 -1.74
C LEU A 46 10.57 9.04 -1.95
N GLY A 47 11.12 9.60 -0.85
CA GLY A 47 12.12 10.65 -0.89
C GLY A 47 11.56 12.08 -0.90
N PHE A 48 10.35 12.29 -0.36
CA PHE A 48 9.85 13.63 -0.09
C PHE A 48 10.69 14.28 1.02
N ASP A 49 10.91 15.59 0.90
CA ASP A 49 11.53 16.38 1.96
C ASP A 49 10.58 16.59 3.15
N GLU A 50 11.16 16.87 4.30
CA GLU A 50 10.45 17.04 5.57
C GLU A 50 9.43 18.20 5.52
N GLU A 51 9.78 19.32 4.87
CA GLU A 51 8.89 20.48 4.73
C GLU A 51 7.62 20.11 3.95
N THR A 52 7.78 19.36 2.85
CA THR A 52 6.65 18.86 2.06
C THR A 52 5.81 17.87 2.86
N LEU A 53 6.44 16.94 3.59
CA LEU A 53 5.74 15.94 4.40
C LEU A 53 4.90 16.60 5.51
N ASP A 54 5.46 17.59 6.20
CA ASP A 54 4.77 18.35 7.25
C ASP A 54 3.56 19.14 6.71
N SER A 55 3.57 19.49 5.42
CA SER A 55 2.47 20.17 4.75
C SER A 55 1.30 19.24 4.38
N ILE A 56 1.52 17.92 4.38
CA ILE A 56 0.52 16.94 3.98
C ILE A 56 -0.42 16.64 5.15
N VAL A 57 -1.69 16.96 4.96
CA VAL A 57 -2.74 16.54 5.88
C VAL A 57 -3.40 15.28 5.33
N PRO A 58 -3.44 14.17 6.08
CA PRO A 58 -4.17 12.96 5.65
C PRO A 58 -5.64 13.27 5.39
N ILE A 59 -6.19 12.69 4.32
CA ILE A 59 -7.59 12.92 3.92
C ILE A 59 -8.57 12.60 5.07
N SER A 60 -8.30 11.54 5.83
CA SER A 60 -9.11 11.17 7.01
C SER A 60 -9.22 12.26 8.07
N ARG A 61 -8.25 13.19 8.13
CA ARG A 61 -8.22 14.32 9.08
C ARG A 61 -8.80 15.61 8.51
N MET A 62 -9.14 15.66 7.21
CA MET A 62 -9.71 16.83 6.54
C MET A 62 -11.22 16.93 6.78
N ARG A 63 -11.65 17.25 8.01
CA ARG A 63 -13.07 17.28 8.40
C ARG A 63 -13.96 18.09 7.46
N LYS A 64 -13.52 19.31 7.08
CA LYS A 64 -14.29 20.16 6.16
C LYS A 64 -14.50 19.50 4.80
N LEU A 65 -13.50 18.84 4.25
CA LEU A 65 -13.60 18.10 3.00
C LEU A 65 -14.58 16.93 3.13
N VAL A 66 -14.49 16.17 4.23
CA VAL A 66 -15.40 15.04 4.49
C VAL A 66 -16.85 15.54 4.59
N GLU A 67 -17.10 16.60 5.37
CA GLU A 67 -18.43 17.22 5.51
C GLU A 67 -18.97 17.72 4.17
N GLU A 68 -18.16 18.43 3.37
CA GLU A 68 -18.55 18.94 2.06
C GLU A 68 -18.95 17.81 1.10
N ARG A 69 -18.16 16.74 1.04
CA ARG A 69 -18.36 15.65 0.08
C ARG A 69 -19.48 14.71 0.50
N THR A 70 -19.56 14.39 1.79
CA THR A 70 -20.58 13.46 2.32
C THR A 70 -21.89 14.15 2.70
N GLY A 71 -21.87 15.46 2.98
CA GLY A 71 -23.00 16.19 3.53
C GLY A 71 -23.23 15.92 5.02
N ALA A 72 -22.31 15.19 5.68
CA ALA A 72 -22.35 14.99 7.11
C ALA A 72 -22.00 16.30 7.83
N ASN A 73 -22.76 16.64 8.87
CA ASN A 73 -22.44 17.75 9.76
C ASN A 73 -22.96 17.45 11.17
N SER A 74 -22.63 18.30 12.14
CA SER A 74 -23.03 18.14 13.54
C SER A 74 -24.57 18.14 13.75
N GLN A 75 -25.33 18.62 12.78
CA GLN A 75 -26.82 18.72 12.85
C GLN A 75 -27.50 17.62 12.05
N ASN A 76 -26.78 16.94 11.13
CA ASN A 76 -27.37 15.96 10.24
C ASN A 76 -26.65 14.61 10.37
N GLN A 77 -27.40 13.60 10.87
CA GLN A 77 -26.90 12.21 10.98
C GLN A 77 -26.93 11.45 9.64
N PHE A 78 -27.58 12.01 8.62
CA PHE A 78 -27.65 11.41 7.28
C PHE A 78 -26.53 11.95 6.40
N TYR A 79 -25.81 11.07 5.71
CA TYR A 79 -24.74 11.43 4.80
C TYR A 79 -24.75 10.55 3.54
N LYS A 80 -24.13 11.07 2.48
CA LYS A 80 -24.04 10.37 1.20
C LYS A 80 -23.08 9.19 1.29
N LEU A 81 -23.56 8.00 0.93
CA LEU A 81 -22.74 6.80 0.82
C LEU A 81 -21.89 6.74 -0.46
N ASN A 82 -22.14 7.66 -1.40
CA ASN A 82 -21.45 7.73 -2.68
C ASN A 82 -20.98 9.18 -2.95
N PRO A 83 -20.03 9.71 -2.15
CA PRO A 83 -19.49 11.04 -2.36
C PRO A 83 -18.68 11.11 -3.66
N LYS A 84 -18.60 12.30 -4.26
CA LYS A 84 -17.73 12.58 -5.41
C LYS A 84 -16.28 12.68 -4.93
N VAL A 85 -15.34 11.91 -5.51
CA VAL A 85 -13.95 11.80 -5.07
C VAL A 85 -12.92 11.75 -6.19
N ASP A 86 -13.37 11.84 -7.44
CA ASP A 86 -12.54 11.70 -8.65
C ASP A 86 -11.45 12.77 -8.77
N ASP A 87 -11.68 13.96 -8.25
CA ASP A 87 -10.76 15.08 -8.23
C ASP A 87 -9.74 15.07 -7.07
N ILE A 88 -9.96 14.23 -6.04
CA ILE A 88 -9.15 14.25 -4.81
C ILE A 88 -7.68 13.93 -5.07
N PRO A 89 -7.31 12.90 -5.88
CA PRO A 89 -5.91 12.59 -6.12
C PRO A 89 -5.17 13.72 -6.84
N ASP A 90 -5.86 14.48 -7.68
CA ASP A 90 -5.25 15.58 -8.43
C ASP A 90 -5.21 16.88 -7.62
N THR A 91 -6.14 17.06 -6.68
CA THR A 91 -6.21 18.25 -5.83
C THR A 91 -5.28 18.15 -4.60
N TYR A 92 -5.20 16.99 -3.97
CA TYR A 92 -4.50 16.80 -2.69
C TYR A 92 -3.23 15.96 -2.80
N GLY A 93 -3.01 15.27 -3.92
CA GLY A 93 -1.78 14.52 -4.15
C GLY A 93 -0.58 15.44 -4.34
N LYS A 94 0.57 15.01 -3.81
CA LYS A 94 1.87 15.64 -4.01
C LYS A 94 2.74 14.76 -4.89
N THR A 95 3.61 15.35 -5.71
CA THR A 95 4.45 14.58 -6.64
C THR A 95 5.91 14.76 -6.28
N CYS A 96 6.62 13.66 -6.16
CA CYS A 96 8.06 13.60 -5.99
C CYS A 96 8.62 12.45 -6.83
N ASN A 97 9.73 12.68 -7.53
CA ASN A 97 10.43 11.66 -8.31
C ASN A 97 9.50 10.86 -9.27
N GLY A 98 8.57 11.53 -9.94
CA GLY A 98 7.63 10.91 -10.87
C GLY A 98 6.47 10.16 -10.23
N VAL A 99 6.43 10.03 -8.90
CA VAL A 99 5.35 9.37 -8.15
C VAL A 99 4.43 10.40 -7.52
N LYS A 100 3.11 10.29 -7.78
CA LYS A 100 2.09 11.06 -7.06
C LYS A 100 1.72 10.33 -5.78
N LEU A 101 1.95 10.95 -4.64
CA LEU A 101 1.57 10.45 -3.31
C LEU A 101 0.20 11.01 -2.90
N LEU A 102 -0.68 10.14 -2.43
CA LEU A 102 -1.92 10.52 -1.74
C LEU A 102 -1.95 9.88 -0.35
N VAL A 103 -1.92 10.71 0.70
CA VAL A 103 -2.00 10.23 2.07
C VAL A 103 -3.47 10.18 2.51
N LEU A 104 -4.00 8.98 2.61
CA LEU A 104 -5.37 8.75 3.06
C LEU A 104 -5.47 8.72 4.58
N GLY A 105 -4.50 8.09 5.24
CA GLY A 105 -4.56 7.76 6.65
C GLY A 105 -5.63 6.73 6.95
N THR A 106 -5.90 6.49 8.22
CA THR A 106 -7.00 5.63 8.68
C THR A 106 -7.95 6.38 9.58
N VAL A 107 -9.12 5.82 9.76
CA VAL A 107 -10.09 6.29 10.75
C VAL A 107 -9.94 5.42 11.99
N GLU A 108 -9.47 6.00 13.09
CA GLU A 108 -9.46 5.30 14.36
C GLU A 108 -10.90 4.92 14.75
N THR A 109 -11.22 3.64 14.72
CA THR A 109 -12.52 3.14 15.12
C THR A 109 -12.65 3.23 16.64
N GLY A 110 -13.20 4.31 17.11
CA GLY A 110 -13.70 4.37 18.47
C GLY A 110 -14.91 3.43 18.61
N GLY A 111 -14.65 2.16 18.97
CA GLY A 111 -15.65 1.19 19.45
C GLY A 111 -16.77 0.84 18.48
N GLY A 112 -16.63 -0.29 17.78
CA GLY A 112 -17.76 -1.07 17.29
C GLY A 112 -18.48 -0.57 16.05
N GLY A 113 -18.01 -0.97 14.85
CA GLY A 113 -18.88 -1.09 13.67
C GLY A 113 -19.52 0.18 13.09
N CYS A 114 -19.09 1.34 13.53
CA CYS A 114 -19.69 2.60 13.08
C CYS A 114 -19.23 2.92 11.66
N VAL A 115 -20.17 2.95 10.72
CA VAL A 115 -19.93 3.48 9.37
C VAL A 115 -19.91 5.00 9.52
N CYS A 116 -18.73 5.60 9.71
CA CYS A 116 -18.58 7.04 9.79
C CYS A 116 -18.34 7.65 8.38
N PRO A 117 -18.63 8.94 8.20
CA PRO A 117 -18.47 9.62 6.92
C PRO A 117 -17.03 9.53 6.36
N GLU A 118 -16.03 9.62 7.23
CA GLU A 118 -14.63 9.49 6.89
C GLU A 118 -14.32 8.12 6.29
N HIS A 119 -14.80 7.06 6.90
CA HIS A 119 -14.61 5.69 6.42
C HIS A 119 -15.25 5.46 5.04
N VAL A 120 -16.48 5.98 4.86
CA VAL A 120 -17.17 5.92 3.56
C VAL A 120 -16.38 6.66 2.50
N MET A 121 -15.87 7.84 2.84
CA MET A 121 -15.06 8.64 1.92
C MET A 121 -13.77 7.93 1.52
N LEU A 122 -13.00 7.38 2.48
CA LEU A 122 -11.78 6.64 2.21
C LEU A 122 -12.03 5.42 1.33
N LYS A 123 -13.03 4.61 1.65
CA LYS A 123 -13.42 3.48 0.80
C LYS A 123 -13.78 3.92 -0.62
N ARG A 124 -14.47 5.03 -0.77
CA ARG A 124 -14.87 5.55 -2.06
C ARG A 124 -13.66 6.05 -2.85
N ILE A 125 -12.68 6.71 -2.20
CA ILE A 125 -11.44 7.13 -2.84
C ILE A 125 -10.68 5.91 -3.33
N ILE A 126 -10.41 4.92 -2.48
CA ILE A 126 -9.69 3.69 -2.86
C ILE A 126 -10.38 3.01 -4.05
N ASN A 127 -11.70 2.86 -3.99
CA ASN A 127 -12.47 2.28 -5.09
C ASN A 127 -12.30 3.10 -6.39
N ASN A 128 -12.36 4.42 -6.32
CA ASN A 128 -12.15 5.27 -7.48
C ASN A 128 -10.73 5.12 -8.07
N LEU A 129 -9.71 5.08 -7.21
CA LEU A 129 -8.32 4.87 -7.63
C LEU A 129 -8.14 3.55 -8.38
N VAL A 130 -8.74 2.49 -7.87
CA VAL A 130 -8.59 1.14 -8.43
C VAL A 130 -9.40 0.96 -9.71
N ILE A 131 -10.65 1.40 -9.75
CA ILE A 131 -11.57 1.10 -10.87
C ILE A 131 -11.45 2.10 -12.03
N HIS A 132 -11.22 3.38 -11.73
CA HIS A 132 -11.39 4.45 -12.72
C HIS A 132 -10.10 5.11 -13.20
N ARG A 133 -8.93 4.73 -12.70
CA ARG A 133 -7.66 5.31 -13.17
C ARG A 133 -6.87 4.30 -13.99
N ASP A 134 -6.25 4.79 -15.08
CA ASP A 134 -5.35 3.99 -15.93
C ASP A 134 -3.90 3.98 -15.41
N ASP A 135 -3.62 4.75 -14.35
CA ASP A 135 -2.30 4.84 -13.73
C ASP A 135 -1.89 3.49 -13.11
N VAL A 136 -0.59 3.32 -12.87
CA VAL A 136 -0.11 2.32 -11.91
C VAL A 136 -0.50 2.82 -10.52
N VAL A 137 -1.37 2.09 -9.83
CA VAL A 137 -1.81 2.44 -8.46
C VAL A 137 -1.21 1.43 -7.49
N ILE A 138 -0.49 1.93 -6.50
CA ILE A 138 0.10 1.13 -5.42
C ILE A 138 -0.52 1.60 -4.10
N LEU A 139 -1.18 0.68 -3.40
CA LEU A 139 -1.75 0.91 -2.08
C LEU A 139 -0.80 0.33 -1.03
N ASP A 140 -0.24 1.16 -0.15
CA ASP A 140 0.48 0.72 1.05
C ASP A 140 -0.51 0.64 2.21
N MET A 141 -0.75 -0.57 2.73
CA MET A 141 -1.83 -0.86 3.66
C MET A 141 -1.32 -1.63 4.88
N GLU A 142 -1.94 -1.42 6.04
CA GLU A 142 -1.78 -2.34 7.17
C GLU A 142 -2.24 -3.77 6.84
N ALA A 143 -1.91 -4.69 7.76
CA ALA A 143 -2.35 -6.08 7.64
C ALA A 143 -3.87 -6.19 7.83
N GLY A 144 -4.60 -6.10 6.72
CA GLY A 144 -6.05 -6.19 6.68
C GLY A 144 -6.60 -5.78 5.32
N LEU A 145 -7.82 -6.20 5.02
CA LEU A 145 -8.53 -5.88 3.78
C LEU A 145 -9.85 -5.15 4.07
N GLU A 146 -10.02 -4.67 5.29
CA GLU A 146 -11.28 -4.08 5.79
C GLU A 146 -11.66 -2.81 5.04
N HIS A 147 -10.68 -2.11 4.48
CA HIS A 147 -10.87 -0.91 3.69
C HIS A 147 -11.30 -1.20 2.25
N LEU A 148 -11.19 -2.47 1.81
CA LEU A 148 -11.54 -2.89 0.45
C LEU A 148 -12.93 -3.52 0.41
N GLY A 149 -13.69 -3.23 -0.62
CA GLY A 149 -14.95 -3.90 -0.92
C GLY A 149 -14.76 -4.92 -2.05
N ARG A 150 -15.72 -5.82 -2.27
CA ARG A 150 -15.64 -6.84 -3.33
C ARG A 150 -15.30 -6.25 -4.70
N GLY A 151 -15.99 -5.20 -5.14
CA GLY A 151 -15.71 -4.56 -6.44
C GLY A 151 -14.30 -3.97 -6.56
N THR A 152 -13.73 -3.48 -5.44
CA THR A 152 -12.35 -2.97 -5.40
C THR A 152 -11.35 -4.13 -5.47
N THR A 153 -11.60 -5.22 -4.74
CA THR A 153 -10.70 -6.38 -4.72
C THR A 153 -10.68 -7.12 -6.06
N GLU A 154 -11.82 -7.26 -6.72
CA GLU A 154 -11.95 -7.87 -8.06
C GLU A 154 -11.21 -7.06 -9.15
N SER A 155 -10.98 -5.77 -8.92
CA SER A 155 -10.30 -4.87 -9.86
C SER A 155 -8.81 -4.68 -9.54
N MET A 156 -8.27 -5.39 -8.55
CA MET A 156 -6.84 -5.40 -8.25
C MET A 156 -6.14 -6.45 -9.11
N ASP A 157 -5.02 -6.06 -9.72
CA ASP A 157 -4.19 -6.99 -10.50
C ASP A 157 -3.34 -7.86 -9.59
N GLU A 158 -2.79 -7.29 -8.49
CA GLU A 158 -1.92 -8.03 -7.58
C GLU A 158 -2.21 -7.69 -6.10
N PHE A 159 -2.31 -8.72 -5.28
CA PHE A 159 -2.31 -8.64 -3.83
C PHE A 159 -1.01 -9.20 -3.27
N ILE A 160 -0.18 -8.35 -2.67
CA ILE A 160 1.16 -8.71 -2.19
C ILE A 160 1.21 -8.59 -0.68
N VAL A 161 1.52 -9.70 -0.02
CA VAL A 161 1.77 -9.74 1.42
C VAL A 161 3.27 -9.76 1.66
N VAL A 162 3.79 -8.72 2.30
CA VAL A 162 5.20 -8.69 2.72
C VAL A 162 5.31 -9.39 4.07
N ILE A 163 6.21 -10.36 4.15
CA ILE A 163 6.47 -11.15 5.37
C ILE A 163 7.96 -11.15 5.70
N GLU A 164 8.29 -11.45 6.95
CA GLU A 164 9.66 -11.75 7.39
C GLU A 164 9.76 -13.19 7.86
N PRO A 165 10.95 -13.81 7.94
CA PRO A 165 11.14 -15.17 8.43
C PRO A 165 10.66 -15.29 9.88
N GLY A 166 9.42 -15.77 10.06
CA GLY A 166 8.82 -15.95 11.39
C GLY A 166 7.38 -16.45 11.32
N ALA A 167 7.02 -17.27 12.30
CA ALA A 167 5.70 -17.91 12.36
C ALA A 167 4.53 -16.91 12.38
N ARG A 168 4.72 -15.74 13.03
CA ARG A 168 3.70 -14.70 13.10
C ARG A 168 3.43 -14.06 11.74
N SER A 169 4.47 -13.81 10.93
CA SER A 169 4.33 -13.27 9.57
C SER A 169 3.67 -14.28 8.64
N VAL A 170 4.02 -15.57 8.73
CA VAL A 170 3.34 -16.65 8.00
C VAL A 170 1.86 -16.74 8.38
N GLN A 171 1.53 -16.56 9.67
CA GLN A 171 0.12 -16.54 10.10
C GLN A 171 -0.63 -15.33 9.51
N THR A 172 0.02 -14.17 9.43
CA THR A 172 -0.57 -12.98 8.78
C THR A 172 -0.88 -13.27 7.31
N TYR A 173 0.06 -13.86 6.55
CA TYR A 173 -0.19 -14.28 5.17
C TYR A 173 -1.41 -15.20 5.05
N LYS A 174 -1.50 -16.25 5.90
CA LYS A 174 -2.64 -17.18 5.89
C LYS A 174 -3.97 -16.47 6.16
N ASN A 175 -3.99 -15.54 7.09
CA ASN A 175 -5.18 -14.75 7.40
C ASN A 175 -5.58 -13.84 6.22
N VAL A 176 -4.62 -13.13 5.63
CA VAL A 176 -4.87 -12.27 4.46
C VAL A 176 -5.36 -13.11 3.28
N LYS A 177 -4.74 -14.27 3.01
CA LYS A 177 -5.16 -15.20 1.93
C LYS A 177 -6.61 -15.66 2.12
N ARG A 178 -7.01 -15.99 3.36
CA ARG A 178 -8.39 -16.36 3.67
C ARG A 178 -9.35 -15.20 3.44
N LEU A 179 -9.05 -14.00 3.98
CA LEU A 179 -9.89 -12.81 3.81
C LEU A 179 -10.01 -12.40 2.33
N ALA A 180 -8.92 -12.51 1.57
CA ALA A 180 -8.90 -12.24 0.15
C ALA A 180 -9.81 -13.21 -0.62
N SER A 181 -9.76 -14.50 -0.28
CA SER A 181 -10.68 -15.52 -0.84
C SER A 181 -12.15 -15.20 -0.54
N ASP A 182 -12.48 -14.75 0.68
CA ASP A 182 -13.84 -14.35 1.05
C ASP A 182 -14.33 -13.13 0.26
N LEU A 183 -13.40 -12.31 -0.24
CA LEU A 183 -13.67 -11.13 -1.09
C LEU A 183 -13.61 -11.42 -2.60
N GLY A 184 -13.35 -12.66 -3.00
CA GLY A 184 -13.29 -13.06 -4.42
C GLY A 184 -11.90 -12.86 -5.06
N VAL A 185 -10.87 -12.56 -4.30
CA VAL A 185 -9.48 -12.44 -4.81
C VAL A 185 -8.93 -13.84 -5.09
N ALA A 186 -8.60 -14.11 -6.35
CA ALA A 186 -8.13 -15.42 -6.79
C ALA A 186 -6.70 -15.74 -6.32
N GLN A 187 -5.83 -14.73 -6.25
CA GLN A 187 -4.41 -14.93 -5.95
C GLN A 187 -3.88 -13.89 -4.96
N VAL A 188 -3.13 -14.38 -3.98
CA VAL A 188 -2.37 -13.55 -3.04
C VAL A 188 -0.92 -13.96 -3.15
N LYS A 189 -0.07 -13.01 -3.50
CA LYS A 189 1.37 -13.23 -3.66
C LYS A 189 2.13 -12.82 -2.39
N VAL A 190 3.35 -13.30 -2.27
CA VAL A 190 4.20 -13.06 -1.10
C VAL A 190 5.56 -12.53 -1.53
N VAL A 191 6.01 -11.50 -0.84
CA VAL A 191 7.41 -11.06 -0.84
C VAL A 191 7.99 -11.33 0.55
N ALA A 192 9.01 -12.20 0.62
CA ALA A 192 9.74 -12.44 1.85
C ALA A 192 10.83 -11.38 2.00
N ASN A 193 10.82 -10.64 3.10
CA ASN A 193 11.79 -9.58 3.38
C ASN A 193 12.63 -9.91 4.61
N LYS A 194 13.78 -9.24 4.74
CA LYS A 194 14.72 -9.39 5.86
C LYS A 194 15.26 -10.81 6.03
N VAL A 195 15.39 -11.54 4.94
CA VAL A 195 16.00 -12.87 4.93
C VAL A 195 17.51 -12.71 5.14
N ARG A 196 18.08 -13.39 6.13
CA ARG A 196 19.47 -13.20 6.55
C ARG A 196 20.41 -14.28 6.04
N ASN A 197 19.88 -15.49 5.91
CA ASN A 197 20.68 -16.68 5.63
C ASN A 197 19.83 -17.78 4.98
N THR A 198 20.47 -18.88 4.63
CA THR A 198 19.82 -20.06 4.01
C THR A 198 18.73 -20.66 4.89
N GLU A 199 18.90 -20.67 6.23
CA GLU A 199 17.91 -21.21 7.15
C GLU A 199 16.60 -20.40 7.11
N ASP A 200 16.70 -19.05 7.07
CA ASP A 200 15.56 -18.15 6.89
C ASP A 200 14.85 -18.43 5.56
N GLU A 201 15.62 -18.64 4.48
CA GLU A 201 15.09 -18.92 3.15
C GLU A 201 14.38 -20.28 3.11
N GLU A 202 14.96 -21.32 3.69
CA GLU A 202 14.36 -22.66 3.81
C GLU A 202 13.06 -22.60 4.64
N PHE A 203 13.06 -21.82 5.73
CA PHE A 203 11.85 -21.59 6.52
C PHE A 203 10.72 -20.99 5.66
N ILE A 204 11.00 -19.95 4.87
CA ILE A 204 10.01 -19.33 3.97
C ILE A 204 9.51 -20.34 2.94
N ARG A 205 10.43 -21.01 2.22
CA ARG A 205 10.09 -21.97 1.15
C ARG A 205 9.31 -23.18 1.63
N SER A 206 9.51 -23.59 2.91
CA SER A 206 8.75 -24.69 3.53
C SER A 206 7.33 -24.30 3.96
N ARG A 207 7.01 -23.01 4.05
CA ARG A 207 5.74 -22.49 4.59
C ARG A 207 4.88 -21.76 3.58
N ILE A 208 5.49 -21.23 2.52
CA ILE A 208 4.83 -20.48 1.47
C ILE A 208 4.84 -21.32 0.19
N PRO A 209 3.70 -21.55 -0.46
CA PRO A 209 3.64 -22.22 -1.75
C PRO A 209 4.51 -21.51 -2.79
N ALA A 210 5.18 -22.27 -3.63
CA ALA A 210 6.11 -21.73 -4.62
C ALA A 210 5.43 -20.77 -5.62
N GLU A 211 4.18 -21.07 -5.97
CA GLU A 211 3.33 -20.26 -6.84
C GLU A 211 2.92 -18.92 -6.22
N ASP A 212 2.92 -18.82 -4.89
CA ASP A 212 2.60 -17.57 -4.20
C ASP A 212 3.86 -16.71 -3.95
N LEU A 213 5.06 -17.29 -3.95
CA LEU A 213 6.30 -16.59 -3.64
C LEU A 213 6.85 -15.82 -4.83
N LEU A 214 6.63 -14.50 -4.88
CA LEU A 214 7.19 -13.61 -5.91
C LEU A 214 8.70 -13.48 -5.80
N GLY A 215 9.21 -13.31 -4.59
CA GLY A 215 10.65 -13.15 -4.40
C GLY A 215 11.07 -13.01 -2.94
N ILE A 216 12.37 -12.89 -2.78
CA ILE A 216 13.05 -12.76 -1.50
C ILE A 216 13.90 -11.49 -1.54
N LEU A 217 13.77 -10.68 -0.50
CA LEU A 217 14.60 -9.51 -0.23
C LEU A 217 15.47 -9.82 0.97
N HIS A 218 16.76 -9.66 0.81
CA HIS A 218 17.71 -9.92 1.88
C HIS A 218 17.76 -8.77 2.89
N TYR A 219 18.08 -9.10 4.13
CA TYR A 219 18.33 -8.11 5.16
C TYR A 219 19.50 -7.21 4.73
N ASN A 220 19.24 -5.91 4.66
CA ASN A 220 20.22 -4.93 4.21
C ASN A 220 20.28 -3.75 5.18
N THR A 221 21.46 -3.48 5.73
CA THR A 221 21.69 -2.35 6.65
C THR A 221 21.56 -1.00 5.97
N GLU A 222 21.79 -0.92 4.65
CA GLU A 222 21.61 0.32 3.89
C GLU A 222 20.19 0.87 3.96
N VAL A 223 19.17 -0.01 4.09
CA VAL A 223 17.78 0.42 4.28
C VAL A 223 17.60 1.14 5.62
N ILE A 224 18.26 0.64 6.67
CA ILE A 224 18.23 1.27 8.00
C ILE A 224 18.98 2.60 7.98
N ASP A 225 20.11 2.64 7.26
CA ASP A 225 20.91 3.86 7.14
C ASP A 225 20.21 4.91 6.28
N ALA A 226 19.46 4.50 5.26
CA ALA A 226 18.59 5.39 4.48
C ALA A 226 17.52 6.03 5.36
N ASP A 227 16.82 5.21 6.15
CA ASP A 227 15.78 5.65 7.08
C ASP A 227 16.33 6.67 8.11
N ARG A 228 17.48 6.37 8.72
CA ARG A 228 18.17 7.31 9.66
C ARG A 228 18.54 8.64 9.03
N GLN A 229 18.79 8.67 7.71
CA GLN A 229 19.17 9.87 6.98
C GLN A 229 17.98 10.57 6.31
N GLY A 230 16.75 10.07 6.50
CA GLY A 230 15.57 10.61 5.84
C GLY A 230 15.63 10.47 4.31
N LYS A 231 16.26 9.39 3.80
CA LYS A 231 16.44 9.16 2.36
C LYS A 231 15.65 7.97 1.88
N SER A 232 15.25 8.03 0.60
CA SER A 232 14.60 6.89 -0.04
C SER A 232 15.53 5.67 -0.12
N PRO A 233 15.08 4.48 0.30
CA PRO A 233 15.82 3.24 0.08
C PRO A 233 16.14 2.97 -1.39
N TYR A 234 15.31 3.43 -2.31
CA TYR A 234 15.52 3.35 -3.76
C TYR A 234 16.83 4.01 -4.19
N ASP A 235 17.08 5.22 -3.73
CA ASP A 235 18.27 5.99 -4.09
C ASP A 235 19.51 5.55 -3.31
N PHE A 236 19.31 4.92 -2.15
CA PHE A 236 20.39 4.60 -1.20
C PHE A 236 20.95 3.18 -1.35
N SER A 237 20.13 2.19 -1.70
CA SER A 237 20.54 0.79 -1.80
C SER A 237 20.30 0.20 -3.19
N GLN A 238 21.38 0.09 -3.97
CA GLN A 238 21.33 -0.56 -5.28
C GLN A 238 20.95 -2.05 -5.18
N THR A 239 21.37 -2.72 -4.11
CA THR A 239 21.07 -4.14 -3.89
C THR A 239 19.58 -4.37 -3.72
N VAL A 240 18.93 -3.63 -2.84
CA VAL A 240 17.48 -3.74 -2.60
C VAL A 240 16.70 -3.35 -3.85
N THR A 241 17.10 -2.29 -4.53
CA THR A 241 16.49 -1.86 -5.79
C THR A 241 16.58 -2.95 -6.85
N ALA A 242 17.74 -3.62 -7.02
CA ALA A 242 17.90 -4.71 -7.96
C ALA A 242 17.06 -5.96 -7.62
N GLU A 243 16.92 -6.28 -6.33
CA GLU A 243 16.06 -7.38 -5.89
C GLU A 243 14.58 -7.08 -6.17
N ILE A 244 14.12 -5.85 -5.88
CA ILE A 244 12.74 -5.44 -6.15
C ILE A 244 12.47 -5.34 -7.66
N THR A 245 13.46 -4.97 -8.47
CA THR A 245 13.35 -5.01 -9.95
C THR A 245 13.01 -6.41 -10.46
N LYS A 246 13.69 -7.45 -9.95
CA LYS A 246 13.38 -8.83 -10.32
C LYS A 246 11.96 -9.27 -9.90
N ILE A 247 11.48 -8.75 -8.77
CA ILE A 247 10.10 -9.00 -8.32
C ILE A 247 9.11 -8.27 -9.23
N LYS A 248 9.40 -7.01 -9.59
CA LYS A 248 8.59 -6.22 -10.53
C LYS A 248 8.44 -6.92 -11.88
N GLU A 249 9.54 -7.47 -12.44
CA GLU A 249 9.50 -8.23 -13.69
C GLU A 249 8.50 -9.41 -13.63
N LYS A 250 8.43 -10.11 -12.50
CA LYS A 250 7.43 -11.18 -12.30
C LYS A 250 6.00 -10.65 -12.17
N ILE A 251 5.82 -9.51 -11.49
CA ILE A 251 4.51 -8.85 -11.41
C ILE A 251 4.02 -8.49 -12.81
N ASP A 252 4.89 -7.90 -13.64
CA ASP A 252 4.56 -7.51 -15.01
C ASP A 252 4.22 -8.73 -15.89
N GLN A 253 4.92 -9.84 -15.72
CA GLN A 253 4.62 -11.09 -16.42
C GLN A 253 3.26 -11.67 -16.03
N ASN A 254 2.90 -11.62 -14.75
CA ASN A 254 1.60 -12.11 -14.26
C ASN A 254 0.43 -11.27 -14.78
N SER A 255 0.62 -9.95 -14.92
CA SER A 255 -0.43 -9.02 -15.35
C SER A 255 -0.67 -9.02 -16.86
N ASN A 256 0.23 -9.60 -17.66
CA ASN A 256 0.10 -9.73 -19.11
C ASN A 256 -0.50 -11.08 -19.55
N LEU A 257 -0.92 -11.93 -18.60
CA LEU A 257 -1.59 -13.22 -18.80
C LEU A 257 -3.10 -13.08 -18.57
#